data_5b6f24afd7cf2d438be2a4919b7bcfac
#
_entry.id   5b6f24afd7cf2d438be2a4919b7bcfac
#
_cell.length_a   1.000
_cell.length_b   1.000
_cell.length_c   1.000
_cell.angle_alpha   90.00
_cell.angle_beta   90.00
_cell.angle_gamma   90.00
#
_symmetry.space_group_name_H-M   'P 1'
#
loop_
_entity.id
_entity.type
_entity.pdbx_description
1 polymer ?
#
loop_
_entity_poly.entity_id
_entity_poly.type
_entity_poly.pdbx_seq_one_letter_code
_entity_poly.pdbx_strand_id
1 'polypeptide(L)'
;MSQPAQAKEHITFEEFSKVKLKIGKVLHAESVPGMKKVFKATIDLGTEQRELAIGGALHYKPEEFVGRVVVVCTNLEPKKIGNIISRGMLLAADGPDDKPVFLTISEDAPLGASIH
;
A
#
# COMPACT_ATOMS: atom_id res chain seq x y z
N MET A 1 -33.69 -1.64 13.12
CA MET A 1 -33.29 -1.54 12.64
C MET A 1 -33.06 -1.64 11.52
N SER A 2 -32.86 -1.03 11.26
CA SER A 2 -32.94 -1.09 10.09
C SER A 2 -32.03 -1.87 9.38
N GLN A 3 -32.29 -2.90 9.03
CA GLN A 3 -31.48 -3.85 8.34
C GLN A 3 -30.96 -3.35 7.00
N PRO A 4 -31.72 -2.54 6.25
CA PRO A 4 -31.19 -2.03 4.98
C PRO A 4 -29.91 -1.24 5.12
N ALA A 5 -29.78 -0.41 6.16
CA ALA A 5 -28.58 0.35 6.38
C ALA A 5 -27.40 -0.57 6.71
N GLN A 6 -27.64 -1.58 7.53
CA GLN A 6 -26.62 -2.55 7.87
C GLN A 6 -26.20 -3.36 6.64
N ALA A 7 -27.15 -3.74 5.79
CA ALA A 7 -26.86 -4.49 4.58
C ALA A 7 -25.95 -3.72 3.65
N LYS A 8 -26.09 -2.38 3.58
CA LYS A 8 -25.26 -1.53 2.75
C LYS A 8 -23.83 -1.40 3.28
N GLU A 9 -23.66 -1.62 4.58
CA GLU A 9 -22.33 -1.51 5.19
C GLU A 9 -21.53 -2.81 5.10
N HIS A 10 -22.17 -3.87 4.69
CA HIS A 10 -21.51 -5.16 4.56
C HIS A 10 -21.19 -5.45 3.10
N ILE A 11 -20.07 -6.13 2.90
CA ILE A 11 -19.72 -6.68 1.59
C ILE A 11 -19.71 -8.19 1.71
N THR A 12 -19.91 -8.87 0.59
CA THR A 12 -19.87 -10.32 0.57
C THR A 12 -18.40 -10.79 0.53
N PHE A 13 -18.20 -12.05 0.90
CA PHE A 13 -16.87 -12.64 0.76
C PHE A 13 -16.41 -12.60 -0.70
N GLU A 14 -17.33 -12.82 -1.64
CA GLU A 14 -17.01 -12.75 -3.06
C GLU A 14 -16.51 -11.37 -3.47
N GLU A 15 -17.16 -10.32 -2.96
CA GLU A 15 -16.71 -8.96 -3.23
C GLU A 15 -15.32 -8.71 -2.66
N PHE A 16 -15.09 -9.14 -1.42
CA PHE A 16 -13.78 -8.98 -0.80
C PHE A 16 -12.70 -9.75 -1.55
N SER A 17 -13.01 -10.91 -2.07
CA SER A 17 -12.03 -11.74 -2.78
C SER A 17 -11.54 -11.12 -4.09
N LYS A 18 -12.21 -10.08 -4.57
CA LYS A 18 -11.74 -9.33 -5.74
C LYS A 18 -10.52 -8.48 -5.42
N VAL A 19 -10.34 -8.11 -4.16
CA VAL A 19 -9.19 -7.31 -3.73
C VAL A 19 -7.99 -8.24 -3.63
N LYS A 20 -6.91 -7.93 -4.35
CA LYS A 20 -5.69 -8.74 -4.34
C LYS A 20 -4.62 -8.06 -3.53
N LEU A 21 -4.31 -8.66 -2.39
CA LEU A 21 -3.28 -8.16 -1.49
C LEU A 21 -2.09 -9.11 -1.53
N LYS A 22 -0.89 -8.54 -1.56
CA LYS A 22 0.35 -9.33 -1.62
C LYS A 22 1.41 -8.72 -0.73
N ILE A 23 2.33 -9.57 -0.30
CA ILE A 23 3.50 -9.15 0.46
C ILE A 23 4.53 -8.61 -0.51
N GLY A 24 5.09 -7.44 -0.18
CA GLY A 24 6.18 -6.85 -0.95
C GLY A 24 7.27 -6.34 -0.03
N LYS A 25 8.40 -5.99 -0.62
CA LYS A 25 9.52 -5.40 0.11
C LYS A 25 9.95 -4.13 -0.60
N VAL A 26 10.13 -3.07 0.15
CA VAL A 26 10.60 -1.81 -0.42
C VAL A 26 12.08 -1.92 -0.74
N LEU A 27 12.41 -1.87 -2.02
CA LEU A 27 13.81 -1.92 -2.48
C LEU A 27 14.43 -0.53 -2.52
N HIS A 28 13.64 0.47 -2.89
CA HIS A 28 14.12 1.83 -3.08
C HIS A 28 12.99 2.80 -2.78
N ALA A 29 13.33 3.95 -2.22
CA ALA A 29 12.39 5.03 -1.98
C ALA A 29 13.12 6.35 -2.12
N GLU A 30 12.47 7.32 -2.76
CA GLU A 30 13.07 8.63 -2.97
C GLU A 30 12.02 9.73 -2.90
N SER A 31 12.48 10.91 -2.48
CA SER A 31 11.64 12.11 -2.53
C SER A 31 11.47 12.53 -3.99
N VAL A 32 10.35 13.16 -4.28
CA VAL A 32 10.06 13.66 -5.62
C VAL A 32 9.97 15.18 -5.56
N PRO A 33 10.75 15.91 -6.38
CA PRO A 33 10.69 17.37 -6.37
C PRO A 33 9.26 17.87 -6.59
N GLY A 34 8.85 18.83 -5.77
CA GLY A 34 7.51 19.39 -5.85
C GLY A 34 6.42 18.56 -5.18
N MET A 35 6.72 17.39 -4.69
CA MET A 35 5.74 16.52 -4.03
C MET A 35 6.12 16.34 -2.57
N LYS A 36 5.46 17.10 -1.69
CA LYS A 36 5.82 17.13 -0.27
C LYS A 36 5.23 15.98 0.54
N LYS A 37 4.17 15.34 0.03
CA LYS A 37 3.41 14.35 0.79
C LYS A 37 3.66 12.92 0.36
N VAL A 38 4.34 12.71 -0.75
CA VAL A 38 4.55 11.35 -1.28
C VAL A 38 6.00 11.09 -1.61
N PHE A 39 6.36 9.82 -1.52
CA PHE A 39 7.62 9.29 -2.04
C PHE A 39 7.34 8.42 -3.25
N LYS A 40 8.34 8.27 -4.11
CA LYS A 40 8.34 7.27 -5.17
C LYS A 40 9.10 6.07 -4.65
N ALA A 41 8.49 4.90 -4.71
CA ALA A 41 9.13 3.69 -4.21
C ALA A 41 9.05 2.57 -5.22
N THR A 42 10.05 1.70 -5.19
CA THR A 42 10.07 0.46 -5.95
C THR A 42 9.85 -0.69 -4.99
N ILE A 43 8.85 -1.50 -5.28
CA ILE A 43 8.43 -2.62 -4.42
C ILE A 43 8.69 -3.94 -5.14
N ASP A 44 9.39 -4.84 -4.46
CA ASP A 44 9.63 -6.19 -4.94
C ASP A 44 8.47 -7.09 -4.49
N LEU A 45 7.76 -7.65 -5.46
CA LEU A 45 6.63 -8.56 -5.23
C LEU A 45 7.00 -10.02 -5.54
N GLY A 46 8.28 -10.32 -5.60
CA GLY A 46 8.76 -11.67 -5.88
C GLY A 46 8.93 -11.94 -7.36
N THR A 47 7.85 -11.93 -8.12
CA THR A 47 7.89 -12.19 -9.56
C THR A 47 7.96 -10.91 -10.39
N GLU A 48 7.75 -9.76 -9.78
CA GLU A 48 7.79 -8.48 -10.47
C GLU A 48 8.15 -7.38 -9.50
N GLN A 49 8.53 -6.24 -10.04
CA GLN A 49 8.74 -5.02 -9.28
C GLN A 49 7.77 -3.97 -9.80
N ARG A 50 7.27 -3.13 -8.90
CA ARG A 50 6.37 -2.04 -9.28
C ARG A 50 6.80 -0.75 -8.64
N GLU A 51 6.56 0.35 -9.35
CA GLU A 51 6.68 1.68 -8.77
C GLU A 51 5.35 2.10 -8.20
N LEU A 52 5.39 2.65 -7.00
CA LEU A 52 4.22 3.15 -6.29
C LEU A 52 4.53 4.53 -5.73
N ALA A 53 3.49 5.33 -5.60
CA ALA A 53 3.55 6.53 -4.76
C ALA A 53 3.14 6.11 -3.35
N ILE A 54 3.95 6.47 -2.37
CA ILE A 54 3.67 6.17 -0.97
C ILE A 54 3.43 7.47 -0.23
N GLY A 55 2.29 7.59 0.43
CA GLY A 55 2.02 8.73 1.31
C GLY A 55 2.91 8.68 2.55
N GLY A 56 2.97 9.78 3.28
CA GLY A 56 3.69 9.81 4.55
C GLY A 56 5.01 10.57 4.52
N ALA A 57 5.31 11.26 3.42
CA ALA A 57 6.55 12.03 3.32
C ALA A 57 6.64 13.16 4.35
N LEU A 58 5.52 13.55 4.96
CA LEU A 58 5.52 14.53 6.03
C LEU A 58 6.01 13.95 7.37
N HIS A 59 6.00 12.63 7.50
CA HIS A 59 6.30 11.95 8.77
C HIS A 59 7.52 11.03 8.70
N TYR A 60 7.95 10.65 7.50
CA TYR A 60 9.03 9.69 7.29
C TYR A 60 10.06 10.25 6.33
N LYS A 61 11.27 9.72 6.44
CA LYS A 61 12.32 9.94 5.43
C LYS A 61 12.31 8.74 4.48
N PRO A 62 12.71 8.94 3.21
CA PRO A 62 12.73 7.82 2.25
C PRO A 62 13.53 6.62 2.76
N GLU A 63 14.66 6.87 3.40
CA GLU A 63 15.54 5.82 3.90
C GLU A 63 14.85 4.90 4.90
N GLU A 64 13.86 5.42 5.62
CA GLU A 64 13.14 4.63 6.61
C GLU A 64 12.28 3.53 5.98
N PHE A 65 11.95 3.66 4.69
CA PHE A 65 11.14 2.66 4.00
C PHE A 65 11.95 1.51 3.44
N VAL A 66 13.20 1.74 3.07
CA VAL A 66 14.01 0.71 2.40
C VAL A 66 14.17 -0.51 3.29
N GLY A 67 13.85 -1.67 2.73
CA GLY A 67 13.92 -2.93 3.46
C GLY A 67 12.66 -3.31 4.20
N ARG A 68 11.66 -2.44 4.29
CA ARG A 68 10.42 -2.78 4.97
C ARG A 68 9.61 -3.79 4.17
N VAL A 69 9.02 -4.73 4.90
CA VAL A 69 8.03 -5.64 4.34
C VAL A 69 6.67 -4.97 4.49
N VAL A 70 5.93 -4.92 3.40
CA VAL A 70 4.69 -4.15 3.31
C VAL A 70 3.58 -4.99 2.68
N VAL A 71 2.35 -4.51 2.85
CA VAL A 71 1.17 -5.13 2.25
C VAL A 71 0.70 -4.24 1.11
N VAL A 72 0.61 -4.80 -0.08
CA VAL A 72 0.29 -4.05 -1.30
C VAL A 72 -1.02 -4.54 -1.90
N CYS A 73 -1.93 -3.63 -2.19
CA CYS A 73 -3.07 -3.94 -3.05
C CYS A 73 -2.60 -3.81 -4.49
N THR A 74 -2.60 -4.94 -5.22
CA THR A 74 -1.94 -5.03 -6.51
C THR A 74 -2.87 -4.90 -7.70
N ASN A 75 -4.17 -5.02 -7.52
CA ASN A 75 -5.11 -4.99 -8.64
C ASN A 75 -5.97 -3.73 -8.71
N LEU A 76 -5.44 -2.62 -8.23
CA LEU A 76 -6.05 -1.31 -8.47
C LEU A 76 -5.60 -0.80 -9.84
N GLU A 77 -6.48 -0.02 -10.48
CA GLU A 77 -6.09 0.66 -11.70
C GLU A 77 -4.90 1.59 -11.42
N PRO A 78 -3.94 1.68 -12.35
CA PRO A 78 -2.83 2.60 -12.18
C PRO A 78 -3.33 4.03 -12.03
N LYS A 79 -2.72 4.78 -11.12
CA LYS A 79 -3.12 6.15 -10.85
C LYS A 79 -1.94 7.07 -11.04
N LYS A 80 -2.15 8.14 -11.79
CA LYS A 80 -1.12 9.16 -11.96
C LYS A 80 -1.15 10.11 -10.75
N ILE A 81 -0.04 10.20 -10.06
CA ILE A 81 0.14 11.08 -8.91
C ILE A 81 1.38 11.92 -9.21
N GLY A 82 1.16 13.19 -9.63
CA GLY A 82 2.25 14.00 -10.13
C GLY A 82 2.89 13.34 -11.35
N ASN A 83 4.20 13.09 -11.28
CA ASN A 83 4.93 12.42 -12.35
C ASN A 83 5.05 10.91 -12.13
N ILE A 84 4.40 10.39 -11.08
CA ILE A 84 4.46 8.97 -10.75
C ILE A 84 3.21 8.29 -11.26
N ILE A 85 3.38 7.14 -11.90
CA ILE A 85 2.26 6.25 -12.20
C ILE A 85 2.30 5.17 -11.14
N SER A 86 1.42 5.28 -10.13
CA SER A 86 1.37 4.35 -9.03
C SER A 86 0.60 3.09 -9.43
N ARG A 87 1.26 1.95 -9.35
CA ARG A 87 0.70 0.66 -9.78
C ARG A 87 0.41 -0.22 -8.58
N GLY A 88 -0.32 0.33 -7.64
CA GLY A 88 -0.71 -0.34 -6.43
C GLY A 88 -0.81 0.64 -5.27
N MET A 89 -1.14 0.12 -4.11
CA MET A 89 -1.29 0.93 -2.91
C MET A 89 -0.81 0.16 -1.70
N LEU A 90 0.01 0.80 -0.87
CA LEU A 90 0.36 0.22 0.43
C LEU A 90 -0.80 0.41 1.39
N LEU A 91 -1.08 -0.61 2.17
CA LEU A 91 -2.08 -0.51 3.22
C LEU A 91 -1.46 0.08 4.48
N ALA A 92 -2.19 0.96 5.11
CA ALA A 92 -1.73 1.62 6.33
C ALA A 92 -2.91 1.88 7.26
N ALA A 93 -2.62 1.88 8.54
CA ALA A 93 -3.57 2.32 9.55
C ALA A 93 -3.41 3.81 9.75
N ASP A 94 -4.48 4.45 10.20
CA ASP A 94 -4.44 5.87 10.55
C ASP A 94 -3.83 6.03 11.94
N GLY A 95 -2.68 6.63 12.00
CA GLY A 95 -2.03 6.99 13.25
C GLY A 95 -2.40 8.39 13.70
N PRO A 96 -1.82 8.87 14.82
CA PRO A 96 -2.07 10.23 15.28
C PRO A 96 -1.49 11.25 14.29
N ASP A 97 -2.12 12.43 14.22
CA ASP A 97 -1.68 13.53 13.37
C ASP A 97 -1.60 13.16 11.89
N ASP A 98 -2.55 12.33 11.44
CA ASP A 98 -2.64 11.88 10.06
C ASP A 98 -1.41 11.11 9.59
N LYS A 99 -0.65 10.54 10.53
CA LYS A 99 0.52 9.74 10.19
C LYS A 99 0.07 8.35 9.74
N PRO A 100 0.40 7.93 8.52
CA PRO A 100 0.09 6.55 8.12
C PRO A 100 1.04 5.58 8.82
N VAL A 101 0.47 4.51 9.37
CA VAL A 101 1.26 3.45 10.00
C VAL A 101 1.10 2.22 9.11
N PHE A 102 2.17 1.84 8.42
CA PHE A 102 2.10 0.84 7.37
C PHE A 102 1.99 -0.57 7.93
N LEU A 103 1.13 -1.37 7.31
CA LEU A 103 0.95 -2.75 7.69
C LEU A 103 2.18 -3.57 7.30
N THR A 104 2.49 -4.54 8.14
CA THR A 104 3.55 -5.51 7.89
C THR A 104 3.09 -6.86 8.44
N ILE A 105 3.94 -7.86 8.35
CA ILE A 105 3.67 -9.19 8.89
C ILE A 105 4.65 -9.49 10.01
N SER A 106 4.22 -10.33 10.96
CA SER A 106 5.02 -10.63 12.14
C SER A 106 6.02 -11.78 11.93
N GLU A 107 5.83 -12.55 10.87
CA GLU A 107 6.72 -13.65 10.53
C GLU A 107 7.01 -13.61 9.04
N ASP A 108 8.07 -14.29 8.63
CA ASP A 108 8.47 -14.29 7.23
C ASP A 108 7.46 -15.00 6.33
N ALA A 109 7.22 -14.41 5.19
CA ALA A 109 6.47 -15.03 4.10
C ALA A 109 7.17 -14.68 2.79
N PRO A 110 7.05 -15.53 1.76
CA PRO A 110 7.68 -15.22 0.47
C PRO A 110 7.15 -13.92 -0.12
N LEU A 111 8.00 -13.15 -0.76
CA LEU A 111 7.55 -11.95 -1.46
C LEU A 111 6.57 -12.35 -2.57
N GLY A 112 5.49 -11.62 -2.67
CA GLY A 112 4.41 -11.93 -3.59
C GLY A 112 3.36 -12.86 -3.02
N ALA A 113 3.53 -13.35 -1.79
CA ALA A 113 2.53 -14.21 -1.16
C ALA A 113 1.19 -13.47 -1.06
N SER A 114 0.12 -14.18 -1.35
CA SER A 114 -1.24 -13.62 -1.27
C SER A 114 -1.69 -13.49 0.17
N ILE A 115 -2.42 -12.43 0.44
CA ILE A 115 -3.05 -12.18 1.73
C ILE A 115 -4.55 -12.26 1.52
N HIS A 116 -5.19 -13.00 2.36
CA HIS A 116 -6.64 -13.17 2.23
C HIS A 116 -7.30 -13.48 3.55
#